data_a8bb42db0c49873562eb79a1561be68d
#
_entry.id   a8bb42db0c49873562eb79a1561be68d
#
_cell.length_a   1.000
_cell.length_b   1.000
_cell.length_c   1.000
_cell.angle_alpha   90.00
_cell.angle_beta   90.00
_cell.angle_gamma   90.00
#
_symmetry.space_group_name_H-M   'P 1'
#
loop_
_entity.id
_entity.type
_entity.pdbx_description
1 polymer ?
#
loop_
_entity_poly.entity_id
_entity_poly.type
_entity_poly.pdbx_seq_one_letter_code
_entity_poly.pdbx_strand_id
1 'polypeptide(L)'
;MKKITTLMCAVALWCSAQAQAPALHFGRDGKFRIAQFTDVHLDLGTPYRRAQAEKTIAQMRYILDAEHPDLVVFTGDVVTGKPAAEAWHRVLEPVAERNLPFCVVLGNHDAEQDLTRAEIGRIVTSYAGTLNTLGAGGELADVVLEIAGTTQPAALLYCLDSHDYSTIPSIDGYGWFTQEQVGWYRARSAAYTAANGGKPLPALAFFHIALPEYVAAWRNPDNTHVGRAAEDECPGALNPGMFAAMAECGDVMGTFVGHDHDIDYVVAEKGIALGYGRFSGDDTTYNNLRPGVRILVLTEGERGFETWIH
;
A
#
# COMPACT_ATOMS: atom_id res chain seq x y z
N MET A 1 -34.35 -21.33 -61.62
CA MET A 1 -33.05 -21.34 -60.96
C MET A 1 -33.00 -20.16 -60.01
N LYS A 2 -33.18 -20.38 -58.70
CA LYS A 2 -33.12 -19.33 -57.67
C LYS A 2 -31.68 -19.30 -57.11
N LYS A 3 -31.04 -18.14 -57.25
CA LYS A 3 -29.70 -17.89 -56.64
C LYS A 3 -29.90 -17.57 -55.17
N ILE A 4 -29.30 -18.38 -54.29
CA ILE A 4 -29.18 -18.11 -52.84
C ILE A 4 -27.89 -17.34 -52.63
N THR A 5 -27.99 -16.11 -52.18
CA THR A 5 -26.83 -15.29 -51.79
C THR A 5 -26.62 -15.48 -50.31
N THR A 6 -25.55 -16.17 -49.96
CA THR A 6 -25.13 -16.36 -48.55
C THR A 6 -24.41 -15.12 -48.06
N LEU A 7 -25.00 -14.43 -47.08
CA LEU A 7 -24.41 -13.28 -46.40
C LEU A 7 -23.49 -13.81 -45.29
N MET A 8 -22.19 -13.70 -45.47
CA MET A 8 -21.22 -13.96 -44.39
C MET A 8 -21.15 -12.75 -43.47
N CYS A 9 -21.70 -12.86 -42.27
CA CYS A 9 -21.44 -11.91 -41.18
C CYS A 9 -20.05 -12.18 -40.60
N ALA A 10 -19.10 -11.30 -40.86
CA ALA A 10 -17.81 -11.30 -40.16
C ALA A 10 -18.03 -10.73 -38.74
N VAL A 11 -17.99 -11.57 -37.74
CA VAL A 11 -17.94 -11.15 -36.33
C VAL A 11 -16.51 -10.73 -36.06
N ALA A 12 -16.25 -9.43 -35.97
CA ALA A 12 -14.99 -8.89 -35.48
C ALA A 12 -14.92 -9.12 -33.97
N LEU A 13 -14.15 -10.10 -33.54
CA LEU A 13 -13.74 -10.26 -32.16
C LEU A 13 -12.81 -9.08 -31.79
N TRP A 14 -13.33 -8.11 -31.09
CA TRP A 14 -12.51 -7.13 -30.39
C TRP A 14 -11.90 -7.83 -29.19
N CYS A 15 -10.67 -8.36 -29.32
CA CYS A 15 -9.83 -8.65 -28.18
C CYS A 15 -9.40 -7.30 -27.59
N SER A 16 -10.04 -6.88 -26.51
CA SER A 16 -9.46 -5.86 -25.64
C SER A 16 -8.18 -6.46 -25.07
N ALA A 17 -7.02 -6.04 -25.57
CA ALA A 17 -5.76 -6.31 -24.89
C ALA A 17 -5.83 -5.60 -23.55
N GLN A 18 -6.11 -6.33 -22.48
CA GLN A 18 -5.88 -5.85 -21.14
C GLN A 18 -4.38 -5.60 -21.03
N ALA A 19 -4.00 -4.35 -20.78
CA ALA A 19 -2.59 -4.03 -20.53
C ALA A 19 -2.10 -4.93 -19.39
N GLN A 20 -1.05 -5.69 -19.66
CA GLN A 20 -0.45 -6.54 -18.64
C GLN A 20 0.10 -5.64 -17.53
N ALA A 21 -0.20 -5.96 -16.27
CA ALA A 21 0.31 -5.21 -15.13
C ALA A 21 1.83 -5.07 -15.21
N PRO A 22 2.41 -3.92 -14.83
CA PRO A 22 3.85 -3.74 -14.87
C PRO A 22 4.57 -4.81 -14.05
N ALA A 23 5.62 -5.41 -14.61
CA ALA A 23 6.45 -6.35 -13.87
C ALA A 23 7.50 -5.57 -13.06
N LEU A 24 7.66 -5.91 -11.78
CA LEU A 24 8.66 -5.30 -10.92
C LEU A 24 9.97 -6.08 -11.01
N HIS A 25 11.09 -5.38 -11.11
CA HIS A 25 12.43 -5.96 -11.24
C HIS A 25 13.44 -5.16 -10.41
N PHE A 26 14.43 -5.84 -9.85
CA PHE A 26 15.60 -5.14 -9.33
C PHE A 26 16.32 -4.37 -10.44
N GLY A 27 16.79 -3.17 -10.10
CA GLY A 27 17.60 -2.35 -11.01
C GLY A 27 18.93 -3.03 -11.37
N ARG A 28 19.67 -2.43 -12.31
CA ARG A 28 20.99 -2.95 -12.70
C ARG A 28 22.04 -2.90 -11.57
N ASP A 29 21.80 -2.06 -10.58
CA ASP A 29 22.58 -1.93 -9.35
C ASP A 29 22.18 -2.95 -8.26
N GLY A 30 21.24 -3.86 -8.57
CA GLY A 30 20.69 -4.82 -7.64
C GLY A 30 19.75 -4.22 -6.59
N LYS A 31 19.28 -2.99 -6.77
CA LYS A 31 18.41 -2.32 -5.81
C LYS A 31 16.98 -2.20 -6.34
N PHE A 32 16.02 -2.15 -5.41
CA PHE A 32 14.62 -1.86 -5.68
C PHE A 32 14.13 -0.83 -4.66
N ARG A 33 13.74 0.35 -5.14
CA ARG A 33 13.34 1.48 -4.29
C ARG A 33 11.84 1.64 -4.28
N ILE A 34 11.27 1.76 -3.07
CA ILE A 34 9.84 1.96 -2.83
C ILE A 34 9.66 3.31 -2.17
N ALA A 35 8.72 4.12 -2.68
CA ALA A 35 8.23 5.31 -2.00
C ALA A 35 6.86 5.00 -1.37
N GLN A 36 6.78 5.04 -0.04
CA GLN A 36 5.54 4.88 0.70
C GLN A 36 4.95 6.25 1.02
N PHE A 37 3.88 6.61 0.32
CA PHE A 37 3.02 7.73 0.67
C PHE A 37 1.90 7.25 1.58
N THR A 38 1.58 8.00 2.61
CA THR A 38 0.49 7.69 3.54
C THR A 38 -0.17 8.97 4.03
N ASP A 39 -1.41 8.89 4.44
CA ASP A 39 -2.11 10.01 5.06
C ASP A 39 -1.96 11.32 4.24
N VAL A 40 -2.24 11.19 2.95
CA VAL A 40 -2.17 12.32 1.99
C VAL A 40 -3.29 13.31 2.27
N HIS A 41 -4.44 12.81 2.76
CA HIS A 41 -5.60 13.58 3.17
C HIS A 41 -6.02 14.64 2.14
N LEU A 42 -5.98 14.29 0.84
CA LEU A 42 -6.29 15.26 -0.20
C LEU A 42 -7.77 15.67 -0.13
N ASP A 43 -8.00 16.95 0.05
CA ASP A 43 -9.33 17.57 0.11
C ASP A 43 -9.41 18.74 -0.88
N LEU A 44 -10.47 18.77 -1.67
CA LEU A 44 -10.73 19.81 -2.66
C LEU A 44 -11.97 20.65 -2.34
N GLY A 45 -12.56 20.47 -1.16
CA GLY A 45 -13.86 21.03 -0.78
C GLY A 45 -13.92 22.55 -0.63
N THR A 46 -12.79 23.21 -0.41
CA THR A 46 -12.74 24.67 -0.27
C THR A 46 -11.53 25.24 -1.05
N PRO A 47 -11.54 26.56 -1.36
CA PRO A 47 -10.37 27.20 -1.97
C PRO A 47 -9.08 27.04 -1.16
N TYR A 48 -9.18 27.07 0.16
CA TYR A 48 -8.03 26.84 1.05
C TYR A 48 -7.50 25.39 0.89
N ARG A 49 -8.37 24.39 0.98
CA ARG A 49 -8.01 22.98 0.82
C ARG A 49 -7.42 22.70 -0.55
N ARG A 50 -7.97 23.27 -1.62
CA ARG A 50 -7.37 23.19 -2.97
C ARG A 50 -5.96 23.76 -3.01
N ALA A 51 -5.69 24.88 -2.35
CA ALA A 51 -4.34 25.45 -2.28
C ALA A 51 -3.35 24.56 -1.51
N GLN A 52 -3.79 23.87 -0.46
CA GLN A 52 -2.99 22.88 0.25
C GLN A 52 -2.77 21.62 -0.60
N ALA A 53 -3.80 21.15 -1.28
CA ALA A 53 -3.70 20.03 -2.22
C ALA A 53 -2.64 20.29 -3.33
N GLU A 54 -2.59 21.51 -3.88
CA GLU A 54 -1.55 21.85 -4.88
C GLU A 54 -0.13 21.76 -4.30
N LYS A 55 0.08 22.15 -3.04
CA LYS A 55 1.39 22.01 -2.38
C LYS A 55 1.73 20.53 -2.18
N THR A 56 0.78 19.72 -1.71
CA THR A 56 0.94 18.27 -1.56
C THR A 56 1.34 17.63 -2.89
N ILE A 57 0.62 17.93 -3.97
CA ILE A 57 0.90 17.40 -5.30
C ILE A 57 2.27 17.87 -5.82
N ALA A 58 2.65 19.12 -5.57
CA ALA A 58 3.98 19.63 -5.94
C ALA A 58 5.10 18.93 -5.16
N GLN A 59 4.90 18.67 -3.87
CA GLN A 59 5.82 17.91 -3.03
C GLN A 59 5.94 16.46 -3.50
N MET A 60 4.83 15.79 -3.81
CA MET A 60 4.86 14.44 -4.39
C MET A 60 5.70 14.40 -5.66
N ARG A 61 5.48 15.33 -6.61
CA ARG A 61 6.28 15.42 -7.84
C ARG A 61 7.77 15.61 -7.54
N TYR A 62 8.10 16.51 -6.62
CA TYR A 62 9.49 16.74 -6.21
C TYR A 62 10.16 15.50 -5.65
N ILE A 63 9.48 14.78 -4.74
CA ILE A 63 10.03 13.57 -4.12
C ILE A 63 10.20 12.45 -5.14
N LEU A 64 9.21 12.24 -6.02
CA LEU A 64 9.30 11.24 -7.09
C LEU A 64 10.49 11.54 -8.04
N ASP A 65 10.75 12.81 -8.33
CA ASP A 65 11.87 13.23 -9.17
C ASP A 65 13.23 13.20 -8.44
N ALA A 66 13.25 13.31 -7.12
CA ALA A 66 14.48 13.26 -6.33
C ALA A 66 14.89 11.82 -5.98
N GLU A 67 13.93 10.97 -5.64
CA GLU A 67 14.19 9.62 -5.16
C GLU A 67 14.17 8.56 -6.27
N HIS A 68 13.53 8.82 -7.41
CA HIS A 68 13.40 7.88 -8.53
C HIS A 68 12.96 6.48 -8.08
N PRO A 69 11.81 6.32 -7.41
CA PRO A 69 11.35 5.02 -6.95
C PRO A 69 10.98 4.09 -8.11
N ASP A 70 11.16 2.79 -7.91
CA ASP A 70 10.70 1.73 -8.82
C ASP A 70 9.22 1.40 -8.60
N LEU A 71 8.69 1.72 -7.41
CA LEU A 71 7.31 1.48 -7.00
C LEU A 71 6.84 2.57 -6.04
N VAL A 72 5.59 2.98 -6.20
CA VAL A 72 4.88 3.80 -5.21
C VAL A 72 3.85 2.93 -4.48
N VAL A 73 3.83 2.98 -3.15
CA VAL A 73 2.79 2.35 -2.34
C VAL A 73 2.07 3.45 -1.54
N PHE A 74 0.75 3.53 -1.71
CA PHE A 74 -0.10 4.36 -0.86
C PHE A 74 -0.65 3.48 0.26
N THR A 75 -0.42 3.88 1.50
CA THR A 75 -0.85 3.12 2.68
C THR A 75 -2.01 3.80 3.41
N GLY A 76 -3.02 4.21 2.66
CA GLY A 76 -4.30 4.65 3.17
C GLY A 76 -4.42 6.13 3.49
N ASP A 77 -5.65 6.54 3.76
CA ASP A 77 -6.09 7.91 4.01
C ASP A 77 -5.58 8.88 2.96
N VAL A 78 -5.77 8.47 1.70
CA VAL A 78 -5.29 9.19 0.52
C VAL A 78 -6.19 10.38 0.21
N VAL A 79 -7.51 10.17 0.27
CA VAL A 79 -8.51 11.20 -0.03
C VAL A 79 -9.53 11.29 1.08
N THR A 80 -9.60 12.46 1.72
CA THR A 80 -10.50 12.71 2.85
C THR A 80 -11.49 13.84 2.59
N GLY A 81 -11.56 14.34 1.35
CA GLY A 81 -12.42 15.46 0.97
C GLY A 81 -13.23 15.22 -0.30
N LYS A 82 -14.10 16.17 -0.59
CA LYS A 82 -14.99 16.19 -1.76
C LYS A 82 -14.54 17.24 -2.77
N PRO A 83 -14.74 17.01 -4.08
CA PRO A 83 -15.25 15.78 -4.71
C PRO A 83 -14.17 14.68 -4.75
N ALA A 84 -14.46 13.52 -4.19
CA ALA A 84 -13.45 12.49 -4.00
C ALA A 84 -12.90 11.91 -5.31
N ALA A 85 -13.72 11.77 -6.34
CA ALA A 85 -13.26 11.29 -7.65
C ALA A 85 -12.19 12.23 -8.26
N GLU A 86 -12.39 13.55 -8.21
CA GLU A 86 -11.40 14.53 -8.66
C GLU A 86 -10.12 14.43 -7.82
N ALA A 87 -10.25 14.29 -6.50
CA ALA A 87 -9.13 14.20 -5.59
C ALA A 87 -8.29 12.93 -5.84
N TRP A 88 -8.92 11.78 -6.05
CA TRP A 88 -8.22 10.53 -6.43
C TRP A 88 -7.43 10.68 -7.74
N HIS A 89 -8.03 11.29 -8.77
CA HIS A 89 -7.31 11.55 -10.02
C HIS A 89 -6.12 12.48 -9.80
N ARG A 90 -6.27 13.52 -8.98
CA ARG A 90 -5.18 14.46 -8.66
C ARG A 90 -4.02 13.80 -7.93
N VAL A 91 -4.29 12.92 -6.96
CA VAL A 91 -3.24 12.20 -6.22
C VAL A 91 -2.49 11.21 -7.13
N LEU A 92 -3.19 10.51 -8.01
CA LEU A 92 -2.57 9.52 -8.89
C LEU A 92 -1.85 10.13 -10.10
N GLU A 93 -2.16 11.38 -10.47
CA GLU A 93 -1.56 12.09 -11.60
C GLU A 93 0.00 12.13 -11.55
N PRO A 94 0.67 12.52 -10.45
CA PRO A 94 2.15 12.55 -10.39
C PRO A 94 2.81 11.19 -10.67
N VAL A 95 2.17 10.11 -10.26
CA VAL A 95 2.65 8.74 -10.46
C VAL A 95 2.43 8.30 -11.91
N ALA A 96 1.23 8.58 -12.44
CA ALA A 96 0.85 8.26 -13.82
C ALA A 96 1.69 9.03 -14.86
N GLU A 97 1.97 10.32 -14.63
CA GLU A 97 2.84 11.14 -15.49
C GLU A 97 4.24 10.54 -15.68
N ARG A 98 4.72 9.78 -14.69
CA ARG A 98 6.04 9.12 -14.71
C ARG A 98 5.98 7.66 -15.14
N ASN A 99 4.79 7.15 -15.46
CA ASN A 99 4.56 5.73 -15.76
C ASN A 99 5.08 4.80 -14.65
N LEU A 100 5.07 5.26 -13.40
CA LEU A 100 5.52 4.46 -12.27
C LEU A 100 4.48 3.39 -11.91
N PRO A 101 4.91 2.16 -11.63
CA PRO A 101 4.05 1.17 -10.98
C PRO A 101 3.60 1.68 -9.61
N PHE A 102 2.35 1.38 -9.24
CA PHE A 102 1.87 1.72 -7.91
C PHE A 102 0.84 0.73 -7.38
N CYS A 103 0.73 0.68 -6.06
CA CYS A 103 -0.29 -0.06 -5.34
C CYS A 103 -0.93 0.84 -4.28
N VAL A 104 -2.23 0.72 -4.11
CA VAL A 104 -3.01 1.46 -3.11
C VAL A 104 -3.57 0.46 -2.11
N VAL A 105 -3.36 0.73 -0.83
CA VAL A 105 -4.11 0.18 0.28
C VAL A 105 -5.00 1.29 0.80
N LEU A 106 -6.26 1.00 1.10
CA LEU A 106 -7.18 2.01 1.63
C LEU A 106 -7.03 2.14 3.15
N GLY A 107 -7.24 3.36 3.64
CA GLY A 107 -7.40 3.66 5.06
C GLY A 107 -8.87 3.78 5.47
N ASN A 108 -9.07 4.20 6.70
CA ASN A 108 -10.41 4.32 7.28
C ASN A 108 -11.19 5.52 6.75
N HIS A 109 -10.50 6.58 6.32
CA HIS A 109 -11.17 7.79 5.83
C HIS A 109 -11.45 7.81 4.31
N ASP A 110 -10.84 6.92 3.53
CA ASP A 110 -10.93 6.96 2.05
C ASP A 110 -12.35 6.82 1.51
N ALA A 111 -13.23 6.10 2.20
CA ALA A 111 -14.61 5.86 1.77
C ALA A 111 -15.66 6.64 2.57
N GLU A 112 -15.26 7.61 3.37
CA GLU A 112 -16.18 8.44 4.17
C GLU A 112 -16.85 9.57 3.39
N GLN A 113 -16.42 9.81 2.15
CA GLN A 113 -16.81 10.98 1.38
C GLN A 113 -18.00 10.70 0.46
N ASP A 114 -17.83 10.81 -0.84
CA ASP A 114 -18.88 10.63 -1.85
C ASP A 114 -18.58 9.46 -2.81
N LEU A 115 -17.64 8.59 -2.44
CA LEU A 115 -17.34 7.34 -3.13
C LEU A 115 -17.37 6.17 -2.17
N THR A 116 -17.86 5.05 -2.66
CA THR A 116 -17.71 3.74 -2.00
C THR A 116 -16.32 3.16 -2.27
N ARG A 117 -15.86 2.21 -1.44
CA ARG A 117 -14.60 1.47 -1.66
C ARG A 117 -14.54 0.83 -3.06
N ALA A 118 -15.67 0.32 -3.57
CA ALA A 118 -15.76 -0.26 -4.90
C ALA A 118 -15.63 0.80 -6.03
N GLU A 119 -16.10 2.02 -5.83
CA GLU A 119 -15.91 3.11 -6.79
C GLU A 119 -14.47 3.60 -6.80
N ILE A 120 -13.84 3.70 -5.64
CA ILE A 120 -12.41 3.97 -5.52
C ILE A 120 -11.61 2.87 -6.23
N GLY A 121 -11.94 1.60 -5.99
CA GLY A 121 -11.31 0.47 -6.66
C GLY A 121 -11.34 0.58 -8.18
N ARG A 122 -12.49 0.99 -8.76
CA ARG A 122 -12.60 1.23 -10.21
C ARG A 122 -11.72 2.39 -10.69
N ILE A 123 -11.61 3.47 -9.92
CA ILE A 123 -10.72 4.59 -10.27
C ILE A 123 -9.27 4.12 -10.26
N VAL A 124 -8.81 3.51 -9.18
CA VAL A 124 -7.44 3.03 -9.02
C VAL A 124 -7.06 2.04 -10.13
N THR A 125 -7.94 1.08 -10.42
CA THR A 125 -7.67 0.05 -11.44
C THR A 125 -7.85 0.54 -12.88
N SER A 126 -8.29 1.76 -13.10
CA SER A 126 -8.35 2.37 -14.44
C SER A 126 -6.98 2.88 -14.94
N TYR A 127 -6.00 3.01 -14.06
CA TYR A 127 -4.66 3.48 -14.41
C TYR A 127 -3.75 2.32 -14.85
N ALA A 128 -3.01 2.53 -15.94
CA ALA A 128 -2.14 1.49 -16.51
C ALA A 128 -0.99 1.05 -15.59
N GLY A 129 -0.55 1.93 -14.67
CA GLY A 129 0.52 1.64 -13.71
C GLY A 129 0.05 0.89 -12.46
N THR A 130 -1.25 0.65 -12.30
CA THR A 130 -1.77 -0.01 -11.09
C THR A 130 -1.34 -1.47 -10.99
N LEU A 131 -1.00 -1.90 -9.79
CA LEU A 131 -0.76 -3.30 -9.44
C LEU A 131 -1.91 -3.87 -8.60
N ASN A 132 -2.92 -3.05 -8.31
CA ASN A 132 -4.11 -3.50 -7.62
C ASN A 132 -4.99 -4.38 -8.49
N THR A 133 -5.69 -5.29 -7.86
CA THR A 133 -6.77 -6.10 -8.46
C THR A 133 -8.05 -5.88 -7.67
N LEU A 134 -9.19 -6.15 -8.30
CA LEU A 134 -10.49 -6.07 -7.62
C LEU A 134 -10.88 -7.43 -7.05
N GLY A 135 -11.35 -7.42 -5.81
CA GLY A 135 -12.03 -8.54 -5.19
C GLY A 135 -13.47 -8.73 -5.71
N ALA A 136 -14.14 -9.74 -5.19
CA ALA A 136 -15.51 -10.10 -5.61
C ALA A 136 -16.53 -8.97 -5.41
N GLY A 137 -16.34 -8.09 -4.42
CA GLY A 137 -17.18 -6.92 -4.16
C GLY A 137 -16.86 -5.70 -5.04
N GLY A 138 -15.83 -5.77 -5.87
CA GLY A 138 -15.33 -4.64 -6.67
C GLY A 138 -14.43 -3.68 -5.88
N GLU A 139 -14.11 -4.00 -4.64
CA GLU A 139 -13.14 -3.29 -3.81
C GLU A 139 -11.72 -3.74 -4.14
N LEU A 140 -10.71 -2.99 -3.71
CA LEU A 140 -9.32 -3.41 -3.85
C LEU A 140 -9.08 -4.67 -3.02
N ALA A 141 -8.45 -5.68 -3.65
CA ALA A 141 -8.13 -6.94 -2.98
C ALA A 141 -6.76 -6.89 -2.31
N ASP A 142 -6.55 -7.72 -1.30
CA ASP A 142 -5.22 -8.06 -0.82
C ASP A 142 -4.38 -8.64 -1.96
N VAL A 143 -3.16 -8.15 -2.14
CA VAL A 143 -2.27 -8.60 -3.22
C VAL A 143 -0.87 -8.93 -2.71
N VAL A 144 -0.23 -9.88 -3.39
CA VAL A 144 1.22 -10.11 -3.28
C VAL A 144 1.85 -9.64 -4.58
N LEU A 145 2.79 -8.72 -4.49
CA LEU A 145 3.59 -8.24 -5.60
C LEU A 145 4.94 -8.97 -5.58
N GLU A 146 5.33 -9.50 -6.72
CA GLU A 146 6.61 -10.17 -6.90
C GLU A 146 7.64 -9.19 -7.46
N ILE A 147 8.79 -9.08 -6.81
CA ILE A 147 9.95 -8.40 -7.39
C ILE A 147 10.83 -9.51 -8.00
N ALA A 148 10.92 -9.50 -9.32
CA ALA A 148 11.65 -10.49 -10.05
C ALA A 148 13.16 -10.34 -9.86
N GLY A 149 13.81 -11.45 -9.53
CA GLY A 149 15.24 -11.60 -9.63
C GLY A 149 15.66 -12.15 -11.01
N THR A 150 16.89 -12.63 -11.10
CA THR A 150 17.47 -13.11 -12.37
C THR A 150 16.72 -14.32 -12.96
N THR A 151 16.15 -15.20 -12.14
CA THR A 151 15.52 -16.46 -12.58
C THR A 151 14.16 -16.75 -11.97
N GLN A 152 13.80 -16.09 -10.88
CA GLN A 152 12.58 -16.31 -10.12
C GLN A 152 12.28 -15.07 -9.26
N PRO A 153 11.11 -14.96 -8.60
CA PRO A 153 10.89 -13.91 -7.60
C PRO A 153 12.01 -13.92 -6.55
N ALA A 154 12.56 -12.73 -6.26
CA ALA A 154 13.64 -12.56 -5.29
C ALA A 154 13.16 -11.87 -4.01
N ALA A 155 12.05 -11.13 -4.08
CA ALA A 155 11.40 -10.53 -2.91
C ALA A 155 9.88 -10.42 -3.15
N LEU A 156 9.13 -10.26 -2.06
CA LEU A 156 7.67 -10.15 -2.07
C LEU A 156 7.22 -8.88 -1.34
N LEU A 157 6.12 -8.27 -1.81
CA LEU A 157 5.45 -7.20 -1.10
C LEU A 157 3.99 -7.58 -0.90
N TYR A 158 3.55 -7.67 0.34
CA TYR A 158 2.16 -7.87 0.72
C TYR A 158 1.49 -6.51 0.90
N CYS A 159 0.49 -6.20 0.09
CA CYS A 159 -0.35 -5.01 0.27
C CYS A 159 -1.71 -5.47 0.75
N LEU A 160 -2.04 -5.15 2.00
CA LEU A 160 -3.14 -5.76 2.75
C LEU A 160 -4.13 -4.70 3.24
N ASP A 161 -5.41 -4.97 3.10
CA ASP A 161 -6.47 -4.11 3.65
C ASP A 161 -6.64 -4.36 5.15
N SER A 162 -6.30 -3.39 5.98
CA SER A 162 -6.51 -3.44 7.43
C SER A 162 -7.93 -3.01 7.85
N HIS A 163 -8.80 -2.79 6.88
CA HIS A 163 -10.17 -2.27 7.03
C HIS A 163 -10.23 -0.83 7.56
N ASP A 164 -11.41 -0.40 7.99
CA ASP A 164 -11.69 0.96 8.46
C ASP A 164 -12.04 0.99 9.96
N TYR A 165 -13.28 0.66 10.31
CA TYR A 165 -13.77 0.66 11.69
C TYR A 165 -14.29 -0.73 12.08
N SER A 166 -14.44 -0.93 13.39
CA SER A 166 -15.06 -2.15 13.92
C SER A 166 -16.49 -2.32 13.40
N THR A 167 -16.78 -3.50 12.87
CA THR A 167 -18.14 -3.89 12.45
C THR A 167 -18.92 -4.59 13.56
N ILE A 168 -18.33 -4.78 14.75
CA ILE A 168 -18.96 -5.43 15.91
C ILE A 168 -19.50 -4.36 16.85
N PRO A 169 -20.83 -4.23 17.03
CA PRO A 169 -21.42 -3.12 17.78
C PRO A 169 -20.98 -2.98 19.24
N SER A 170 -20.43 -4.02 19.84
CA SER A 170 -19.93 -4.03 21.22
C SER A 170 -18.45 -3.73 21.34
N ILE A 171 -17.76 -3.48 20.23
CA ILE A 171 -16.33 -3.20 20.17
C ILE A 171 -16.15 -1.88 19.42
N ASP A 172 -15.77 -0.84 20.14
CA ASP A 172 -15.45 0.45 19.55
C ASP A 172 -14.03 0.46 18.99
N GLY A 173 -13.76 1.34 18.05
CA GLY A 173 -12.44 1.61 17.50
C GLY A 173 -12.26 1.11 16.06
N TYR A 174 -11.00 0.96 15.69
CA TYR A 174 -10.62 0.66 14.31
C TYR A 174 -10.77 -0.82 13.97
N GLY A 175 -10.84 -1.09 12.66
CA GLY A 175 -10.87 -2.42 12.08
C GLY A 175 -9.57 -3.20 12.34
N TRP A 176 -9.59 -4.46 11.96
CA TRP A 176 -8.45 -5.39 12.10
C TRP A 176 -8.51 -6.42 10.99
N PHE A 177 -7.42 -7.13 10.74
CA PHE A 177 -7.39 -8.22 9.78
C PHE A 177 -8.37 -9.34 10.15
N THR A 178 -9.06 -9.90 9.18
CA THR A 178 -9.94 -11.06 9.40
C THR A 178 -9.12 -12.36 9.51
N GLN A 179 -9.74 -13.41 10.04
CA GLN A 179 -9.12 -14.75 10.07
C GLN A 179 -8.89 -15.29 8.65
N GLU A 180 -9.75 -14.93 7.69
CA GLU A 180 -9.59 -15.27 6.29
C GLU A 180 -8.32 -14.63 5.71
N GLN A 181 -8.04 -13.37 6.03
CA GLN A 181 -6.81 -12.69 5.59
C GLN A 181 -5.56 -13.30 6.22
N VAL A 182 -5.60 -13.65 7.50
CA VAL A 182 -4.49 -14.37 8.16
C VAL A 182 -4.26 -15.72 7.49
N GLY A 183 -5.33 -16.46 7.18
CA GLY A 183 -5.26 -17.73 6.46
C GLY A 183 -4.73 -17.57 5.04
N TRP A 184 -5.19 -16.54 4.33
CA TRP A 184 -4.73 -16.20 2.99
C TRP A 184 -3.23 -15.87 2.97
N TYR A 185 -2.76 -15.01 3.88
CA TYR A 185 -1.34 -14.68 4.02
C TYR A 185 -0.49 -15.94 4.23
N ARG A 186 -0.87 -16.81 5.20
CA ARG A 186 -0.17 -18.07 5.47
C ARG A 186 -0.09 -18.95 4.24
N ALA A 187 -1.18 -19.08 3.50
CA ALA A 187 -1.22 -19.89 2.28
C ALA A 187 -0.30 -19.33 1.18
N ARG A 188 -0.27 -18.00 1.01
CA ARG A 188 0.63 -17.35 0.03
C ARG A 188 2.09 -17.52 0.41
N SER A 189 2.45 -17.20 1.66
CA SER A 189 3.81 -17.36 2.17
C SER A 189 4.31 -18.82 2.03
N ALA A 190 3.47 -19.80 2.40
CA ALA A 190 3.81 -21.21 2.25
C ALA A 190 4.02 -21.63 0.78
N ALA A 191 3.19 -21.12 -0.13
CA ALA A 191 3.33 -21.41 -1.57
C ALA A 191 4.64 -20.87 -2.15
N TYR A 192 4.99 -19.61 -1.85
CA TYR A 192 6.27 -19.03 -2.28
C TYR A 192 7.48 -19.71 -1.63
N THR A 193 7.39 -20.03 -0.35
CA THR A 193 8.43 -20.78 0.35
C THR A 193 8.66 -22.16 -0.28
N ALA A 194 7.60 -22.89 -0.60
CA ALA A 194 7.69 -24.18 -1.28
C ALA A 194 8.30 -24.05 -2.68
N ALA A 195 7.87 -23.06 -3.46
CA ALA A 195 8.42 -22.76 -4.79
C ALA A 195 9.90 -22.36 -4.72
N ASN A 196 10.36 -21.75 -3.62
CA ASN A 196 11.76 -21.37 -3.38
C ASN A 196 12.56 -22.45 -2.63
N GLY A 197 12.21 -23.71 -2.81
CA GLY A 197 12.96 -24.85 -2.25
C GLY A 197 12.89 -24.93 -0.71
N GLY A 198 11.81 -24.49 -0.11
CA GLY A 198 11.56 -24.52 1.33
C GLY A 198 12.19 -23.35 2.11
N LYS A 199 12.70 -22.34 1.42
CA LYS A 199 13.27 -21.13 2.05
C LYS A 199 12.33 -19.94 1.86
N PRO A 200 11.90 -19.25 2.94
CA PRO A 200 11.10 -18.05 2.82
C PRO A 200 11.83 -16.97 1.99
N LEU A 201 11.13 -16.35 1.05
CA LEU A 201 11.62 -15.17 0.34
C LEU A 201 11.59 -13.94 1.28
N PRO A 202 12.55 -13.00 1.16
CA PRO A 202 12.45 -11.74 1.89
C PRO A 202 11.20 -10.98 1.46
N ALA A 203 10.41 -10.51 2.43
CA ALA A 203 9.17 -9.80 2.16
C ALA A 203 8.98 -8.57 3.05
N LEU A 204 8.25 -7.57 2.51
CA LEU A 204 7.69 -6.45 3.27
C LEU A 204 6.17 -6.51 3.21
N ALA A 205 5.49 -5.95 4.22
CA ALA A 205 4.04 -5.84 4.23
C ALA A 205 3.62 -4.38 4.43
N PHE A 206 2.59 -3.95 3.68
CA PHE A 206 2.04 -2.60 3.69
C PHE A 206 0.55 -2.66 4.00
N PHE A 207 0.11 -1.89 4.96
CA PHE A 207 -1.29 -1.73 5.35
C PHE A 207 -1.47 -0.39 6.07
N HIS A 208 -2.69 0.00 6.40
CA HIS A 208 -2.95 1.31 6.96
C HIS A 208 -2.90 1.34 8.49
N ILE A 209 -3.78 0.57 9.16
CA ILE A 209 -3.94 0.59 10.62
C ILE A 209 -2.93 -0.37 11.25
N ALA A 210 -2.16 0.13 12.21
CA ALA A 210 -1.12 -0.63 12.88
C ALA A 210 -1.63 -1.87 13.62
N LEU A 211 -0.76 -2.88 13.74
CA LEU A 211 -1.00 -4.03 14.59
C LEU A 211 -0.80 -3.66 16.06
N PRO A 212 -1.50 -4.29 17.01
CA PRO A 212 -1.31 -4.03 18.44
C PRO A 212 0.14 -4.21 18.94
N GLU A 213 0.94 -5.00 18.23
CA GLU A 213 2.36 -5.23 18.56
C GLU A 213 3.21 -3.97 18.42
N TYR A 214 2.82 -2.99 17.59
CA TYR A 214 3.53 -1.70 17.45
C TYR A 214 3.62 -0.98 18.81
N VAL A 215 2.50 -0.90 19.53
CA VAL A 215 2.43 -0.25 20.86
C VAL A 215 3.37 -0.93 21.86
N ALA A 216 3.36 -2.26 21.91
CA ALA A 216 4.19 -3.03 22.82
C ALA A 216 5.68 -2.90 22.46
N ALA A 217 6.00 -2.94 21.16
CA ALA A 217 7.37 -2.84 20.68
C ALA A 217 7.97 -1.45 20.95
N TRP A 218 7.21 -0.39 20.69
CA TRP A 218 7.65 0.99 20.94
C TRP A 218 7.87 1.28 22.43
N ARG A 219 7.00 0.76 23.29
CA ARG A 219 7.12 0.95 24.75
C ARG A 219 8.18 0.08 25.41
N ASN A 220 8.74 -0.90 24.72
CA ASN A 220 9.81 -1.74 25.26
C ASN A 220 11.17 -1.01 25.18
N PRO A 221 11.77 -0.60 26.31
CA PRO A 221 13.02 0.16 26.33
C PRO A 221 14.24 -0.64 25.84
N ASP A 222 14.13 -1.97 25.77
CA ASP A 222 15.21 -2.83 25.29
C ASP A 222 15.27 -2.89 23.75
N ASN A 223 14.24 -2.39 23.06
CA ASN A 223 14.23 -2.33 21.60
C ASN A 223 15.03 -1.13 21.09
N THR A 224 15.60 -1.28 19.90
CA THR A 224 16.20 -0.15 19.18
C THR A 224 15.11 0.68 18.52
N HIS A 225 15.03 1.95 18.89
CA HIS A 225 14.07 2.92 18.36
C HIS A 225 14.75 3.87 17.38
N VAL A 226 14.19 4.03 16.19
CA VAL A 226 14.64 5.01 15.19
C VAL A 226 13.42 5.83 14.76
N GLY A 227 13.50 7.15 14.77
CA GLY A 227 12.39 8.03 14.43
C GLY A 227 11.67 8.59 15.67
N ARG A 228 10.39 8.92 15.53
CA ARG A 228 9.63 9.65 16.55
C ARG A 228 8.21 9.08 16.69
N ALA A 229 7.67 9.19 17.91
CA ALA A 229 6.24 9.14 18.19
C ALA A 229 5.90 10.42 19.00
N ALA A 230 5.06 11.27 18.43
CA ALA A 230 4.57 12.50 19.05
C ALA A 230 3.07 12.44 19.37
N GLU A 231 2.46 11.29 19.16
CA GLU A 231 1.11 10.92 19.57
C GLU A 231 1.09 9.44 19.99
N ASP A 232 -0.02 8.99 20.59
CA ASP A 232 -0.24 7.59 20.91
C ASP A 232 -0.67 6.80 19.66
N GLU A 233 -0.23 5.55 19.54
CA GLU A 233 -0.64 4.65 18.48
C GLU A 233 -2.11 4.24 18.64
N CYS A 234 -2.82 4.15 17.52
CA CYS A 234 -4.24 3.77 17.42
C CYS A 234 -4.42 2.45 16.63
N PRO A 235 -4.00 1.29 17.16
CA PRO A 235 -4.08 0.03 16.44
C PRO A 235 -5.52 -0.48 16.31
N GLY A 236 -5.71 -1.50 15.47
CA GLY A 236 -6.97 -2.24 15.39
C GLY A 236 -7.45 -2.76 16.74
N ALA A 237 -8.75 -2.71 16.97
CA ALA A 237 -9.37 -3.00 18.26
C ALA A 237 -9.19 -4.47 18.71
N LEU A 238 -9.01 -5.40 17.77
CA LEU A 238 -8.71 -6.82 18.07
C LEU A 238 -7.42 -7.26 17.38
N ASN A 239 -6.76 -8.24 17.98
CA ASN A 239 -5.59 -8.90 17.41
C ASN A 239 -5.95 -10.29 16.87
N PRO A 240 -6.08 -10.46 15.54
CA PRO A 240 -6.37 -11.73 14.91
C PRO A 240 -5.18 -12.68 14.80
N GLY A 241 -3.97 -12.23 15.18
CA GLY A 241 -2.73 -13.01 15.09
C GLY A 241 -1.97 -12.85 13.77
N MET A 242 -2.14 -11.76 13.04
CA MET A 242 -1.40 -11.52 11.79
C MET A 242 0.10 -11.40 12.05
N PHE A 243 0.52 -10.69 13.09
CA PHE A 243 1.93 -10.62 13.49
C PHE A 243 2.52 -12.00 13.80
N ALA A 244 1.80 -12.81 14.56
CA ALA A 244 2.23 -14.18 14.86
C ALA A 244 2.35 -15.03 13.58
N ALA A 245 1.41 -14.86 12.63
CA ALA A 245 1.49 -15.53 11.34
C ALA A 245 2.75 -15.12 10.57
N MET A 246 3.08 -13.83 10.51
CA MET A 246 4.30 -13.31 9.85
C MET A 246 5.58 -13.84 10.52
N ALA A 247 5.61 -13.86 11.86
CA ALA A 247 6.75 -14.38 12.61
C ALA A 247 6.97 -15.88 12.40
N GLU A 248 5.90 -16.67 12.34
CA GLU A 248 5.95 -18.12 12.11
C GLU A 248 6.30 -18.48 10.67
N CYS A 249 5.78 -17.76 9.67
CA CYS A 249 6.10 -17.97 8.26
C CYS A 249 7.54 -17.55 7.94
N GLY A 250 8.05 -16.51 8.61
CA GLY A 250 9.45 -16.10 8.55
C GLY A 250 9.86 -15.42 7.24
N ASP A 251 8.93 -15.01 6.37
CA ASP A 251 9.22 -14.27 5.13
C ASP A 251 9.24 -12.75 5.37
N VAL A 252 8.28 -12.20 6.13
CA VAL A 252 8.18 -10.76 6.39
C VAL A 252 9.33 -10.27 7.26
N MET A 253 10.08 -9.29 6.76
CA MET A 253 11.19 -8.62 7.44
C MET A 253 10.74 -7.32 8.11
N GLY A 254 9.69 -6.70 7.57
CA GLY A 254 9.16 -5.44 8.08
C GLY A 254 7.74 -5.20 7.60
N THR A 255 6.98 -4.48 8.42
CA THR A 255 5.64 -3.99 8.11
C THR A 255 5.65 -2.47 8.15
N PHE A 256 4.93 -1.84 7.23
CA PHE A 256 4.89 -0.38 7.09
C PHE A 256 3.45 0.11 6.99
N VAL A 257 3.10 1.03 7.90
CA VAL A 257 1.73 1.51 8.12
C VAL A 257 1.63 3.03 7.98
N GLY A 258 0.42 3.56 8.05
CA GLY A 258 0.10 4.98 8.19
C GLY A 258 -0.76 5.21 9.43
N HIS A 259 -1.86 5.96 9.28
CA HIS A 259 -2.93 6.17 10.25
C HIS A 259 -2.61 7.15 11.38
N ASP A 260 -1.49 6.97 12.08
CA ASP A 260 -1.05 7.87 13.14
C ASP A 260 -0.08 8.89 12.53
N HIS A 261 -0.46 10.18 12.50
CA HIS A 261 0.20 11.18 11.66
C HIS A 261 1.52 11.69 12.23
N ASP A 262 1.59 11.84 13.54
CA ASP A 262 2.78 12.35 14.22
C ASP A 262 3.73 11.22 14.68
N ILE A 263 3.71 10.11 13.92
CA ILE A 263 4.58 8.95 14.13
C ILE A 263 5.34 8.65 12.84
N ASP A 264 6.65 8.37 12.96
CA ASP A 264 7.48 7.93 11.86
C ASP A 264 8.57 6.95 12.27
N TYR A 265 8.41 6.31 13.41
CA TYR A 265 9.42 5.41 13.93
C TYR A 265 9.54 4.10 13.13
N VAL A 266 10.66 3.43 13.35
CA VAL A 266 10.86 2.01 13.06
C VAL A 266 11.42 1.37 14.35
N VAL A 267 10.79 0.30 14.80
CA VAL A 267 11.22 -0.50 15.96
C VAL A 267 11.20 -1.98 15.58
N ALA A 268 12.14 -2.77 16.06
CA ALA A 268 12.18 -4.20 15.77
C ALA A 268 11.50 -4.99 16.90
N GLU A 269 10.62 -5.92 16.53
CA GLU A 269 9.99 -6.87 17.44
C GLU A 269 10.08 -8.28 16.83
N LYS A 270 10.68 -9.22 17.56
CA LYS A 270 10.85 -10.62 17.15
C LYS A 270 11.38 -10.82 15.73
N GLY A 271 12.32 -9.96 15.33
CA GLY A 271 12.96 -10.02 14.00
C GLY A 271 12.17 -9.40 12.87
N ILE A 272 11.03 -8.76 13.14
CA ILE A 272 10.25 -7.99 12.19
C ILE A 272 10.37 -6.50 12.55
N ALA A 273 10.72 -5.66 11.60
CA ALA A 273 10.68 -4.22 11.77
C ALA A 273 9.23 -3.72 11.67
N LEU A 274 8.80 -2.93 12.65
CA LEU A 274 7.49 -2.29 12.69
C LEU A 274 7.70 -0.81 12.41
N GLY A 275 7.28 -0.34 11.24
CA GLY A 275 7.56 1.01 10.75
C GLY A 275 6.30 1.79 10.44
N TYR A 276 6.27 3.06 10.84
CA TYR A 276 5.29 4.02 10.34
C TYR A 276 5.84 4.76 9.12
N GLY A 277 4.98 5.01 8.14
CA GLY A 277 5.22 6.02 7.12
C GLY A 277 5.25 7.41 7.74
N ARG A 278 5.64 8.41 6.97
CA ARG A 278 5.45 9.81 7.32
C ARG A 278 4.23 10.32 6.57
N PHE A 279 3.28 10.97 7.26
CA PHE A 279 2.16 11.59 6.58
C PHE A 279 2.64 12.50 5.44
N SER A 280 1.93 12.45 4.32
CA SER A 280 2.40 13.07 3.07
C SER A 280 1.63 14.34 2.70
N GLY A 281 0.49 14.60 3.33
CA GLY A 281 -0.36 15.75 3.02
C GLY A 281 -0.01 17.02 3.79
N ASP A 282 -0.09 18.17 3.13
CA ASP A 282 0.20 19.48 3.73
C ASP A 282 -0.95 19.98 4.65
N ASP A 283 -2.07 19.27 4.72
CA ASP A 283 -3.27 19.64 5.46
C ASP A 283 -3.83 18.49 6.31
N THR A 284 -2.96 17.70 6.89
CA THR A 284 -3.35 16.69 7.88
C THR A 284 -3.56 17.33 9.26
N THR A 285 -4.30 16.64 10.14
CA THR A 285 -4.37 16.93 11.56
C THR A 285 -3.10 16.45 12.28
N TYR A 286 -2.86 16.95 13.50
CA TYR A 286 -1.71 16.53 14.35
C TYR A 286 -0.36 16.70 13.65
N ASN A 287 -0.09 17.84 13.06
CA ASN A 287 1.11 18.08 12.25
C ASN A 287 2.29 18.63 13.06
N ASN A 288 2.67 17.95 14.16
CA ASN A 288 3.89 18.25 14.90
C ASN A 288 5.15 17.85 14.13
N LEU A 289 5.03 16.92 13.18
CA LEU A 289 6.06 16.58 12.19
C LEU A 289 5.83 17.34 10.88
N ARG A 290 6.81 17.36 10.02
CA ARG A 290 6.64 17.91 8.67
C ARG A 290 6.15 16.80 7.73
N PRO A 291 5.34 17.12 6.72
CA PRO A 291 4.99 16.16 5.66
C PRO A 291 6.25 15.56 5.04
N GLY A 292 6.15 14.32 4.61
CA GLY A 292 7.27 13.61 4.00
C GLY A 292 6.83 12.29 3.38
N VAL A 293 7.79 11.45 3.06
CA VAL A 293 7.59 10.13 2.46
C VAL A 293 8.61 9.17 3.05
N ARG A 294 8.20 7.95 3.35
CA ARG A 294 9.17 6.91 3.70
C ARG A 294 9.70 6.26 2.43
N ILE A 295 11.02 6.22 2.35
CA ILE A 295 11.73 5.49 1.29
C ILE A 295 12.23 4.18 1.86
N LEU A 296 12.07 3.10 1.08
CA LEU A 296 12.62 1.78 1.41
C LEU A 296 13.43 1.27 0.22
N VAL A 297 14.53 0.62 0.49
CA VAL A 297 15.38 0.03 -0.54
C VAL A 297 15.69 -1.42 -0.18
N LEU A 298 15.31 -2.32 -1.08
CA LEU A 298 15.71 -3.72 -1.05
C LEU A 298 16.96 -3.93 -1.91
N THR A 299 17.82 -4.88 -1.51
CA THR A 299 18.96 -5.33 -2.31
C THR A 299 18.74 -6.79 -2.71
N GLU A 300 18.92 -7.11 -4.00
CA GLU A 300 18.73 -8.47 -4.52
C GLU A 300 19.65 -9.46 -3.80
N GLY A 301 19.07 -10.57 -3.34
CA GLY A 301 19.80 -11.62 -2.64
C GLY A 301 20.10 -11.34 -1.17
N GLU A 302 19.72 -10.17 -0.64
CA GLU A 302 19.90 -9.84 0.76
C GLU A 302 18.59 -9.96 1.53
N ARG A 303 18.69 -10.35 2.82
CA ARG A 303 17.58 -10.30 3.76
C ARG A 303 17.74 -9.08 4.66
N GLY A 304 17.10 -7.99 4.25
CA GLY A 304 17.19 -6.70 4.94
C GLY A 304 16.69 -5.58 4.02
N PHE A 305 16.66 -4.37 4.53
CA PHE A 305 16.31 -3.16 3.78
C PHE A 305 16.93 -1.93 4.42
N GLU A 306 17.14 -0.91 3.62
CA GLU A 306 17.45 0.43 4.09
C GLU A 306 16.17 1.26 4.12
N THR A 307 16.03 2.21 5.05
CA THR A 307 14.86 3.11 5.06
C THR A 307 15.19 4.47 5.68
N TRP A 308 14.55 5.52 5.15
CA TRP A 308 14.63 6.89 5.66
C TRP A 308 13.34 7.66 5.36
N ILE A 309 13.19 8.83 5.97
CA ILE A 309 12.17 9.82 5.62
C ILE A 309 12.80 10.90 4.74
N HIS A 310 12.16 11.15 3.59
CA HIS A 310 12.49 12.26 2.71
C HIS A 310 11.60 13.46 3.03
#